data_b0eaf784668ca3a802d4a818f6e9f98d
#
_entry.id   b0eaf784668ca3a802d4a818f6e9f98d
#
_cell.length_a   1.000
_cell.length_b   1.000
_cell.length_c   1.000
_cell.angle_alpha   90.00
_cell.angle_beta   90.00
_cell.angle_gamma   90.00
#
_symmetry.space_group_name_H-M   'P 1'
#
loop_
_entity.id
_entity.type
_entity.pdbx_description
1 polymer ?
#
loop_
_entity_poly.entity_id
_entity_poly.type
_entity_poly.pdbx_seq_one_letter_code
_entity_poly.pdbx_strand_id
1 'polypeptide(L)'
;MPCYCSIDNEPASVSKSLLTNLLREEMGFDGICVSDYGGIGNSHTVQHIGENLAETGMMALEAGMDIEMPSPAGYGQDLYEAFRTGRFSTETLDNVVLRILTEKYRMGLFDHPYAMEGEELKESFVKVHQEGKLSYDSAVESMVLLKNDGILPFSGEQMRNKKIAVIGPHADNARMFFGGYTHLSMMESIYAVANSIAGVAGIENTSGEEIPTVPGTNIQLDQGDKYDAILKRQKPGCRSLLEELKIRCPDTQFIYARGYHVAGEDLSLMDEGLRFVEEADLVILTLGDKYGTCSLASMGEGIDSTYINLPKCQEAFIERAAQFRKPLVGIHFSGRPISSDVADKNLSAILEAWAPAEAGAKAIVDILYGVVSPSGKLPVSVAVNAGQIPIYYNHPWGSASHQGESIGFANYLETSHKPRYCFGYGLSYGEFVYSDMKISKPEVKPDELITVSCQVMNVSNADATEIVQCYISDRFASRTRPVKELVGFVRVLIPAGEQRAVTFFIEPSQTAFLDKDMRWKIEKGQFDVMLGKSSDEICFSKTVQVTEDAWIDGKRRAFYARTEVR
;
A
#
# COMPACT_ATOMS: atom_id res chain seq x y z
N MET A 1 -9.39 -16.85 4.13
CA MET A 1 -10.53 -16.27 3.39
C MET A 1 -10.20 -16.34 1.91
N PRO A 2 -10.93 -17.07 1.08
CA PRO A 2 -10.70 -17.12 -0.36
C PRO A 2 -11.23 -15.87 -1.06
N CYS A 3 -10.68 -15.58 -2.24
CA CYS A 3 -11.13 -14.48 -3.09
C CYS A 3 -12.39 -14.84 -3.88
N TYR A 4 -13.01 -13.83 -4.52
CA TYR A 4 -14.16 -14.03 -5.43
C TYR A 4 -13.77 -14.61 -6.79
N CYS A 5 -12.46 -14.73 -7.07
CA CYS A 5 -11.97 -15.18 -8.37
C CYS A 5 -12.13 -16.68 -8.56
N SER A 6 -12.17 -17.12 -9.82
CA SER A 6 -11.93 -18.50 -10.21
C SER A 6 -10.44 -18.72 -10.47
N ILE A 7 -9.90 -19.85 -10.01
CA ILE A 7 -8.55 -20.34 -10.31
C ILE A 7 -8.73 -21.60 -11.13
N ASP A 8 -8.15 -21.65 -12.33
CA ASP A 8 -8.31 -22.77 -13.27
C ASP A 8 -9.78 -23.14 -13.53
N ASN A 9 -10.65 -22.13 -13.65
CA ASN A 9 -12.11 -22.21 -13.84
C ASN A 9 -12.90 -22.77 -12.64
N GLU A 10 -12.29 -22.94 -11.47
CA GLU A 10 -12.97 -23.35 -10.23
C GLU A 10 -13.05 -22.14 -9.29
N PRO A 11 -14.27 -21.71 -8.85
CA PRO A 11 -14.38 -20.61 -7.88
C PRO A 11 -13.65 -20.95 -6.58
N ALA A 12 -12.84 -20.03 -6.10
CA ALA A 12 -11.99 -20.26 -4.92
C ALA A 12 -12.78 -20.66 -3.67
N SER A 13 -14.02 -20.18 -3.52
CA SER A 13 -14.90 -20.49 -2.38
C SER A 13 -15.42 -21.93 -2.34
N VAL A 14 -15.39 -22.65 -3.46
CA VAL A 14 -15.85 -24.04 -3.58
C VAL A 14 -14.76 -24.98 -4.09
N SER A 15 -13.50 -24.51 -4.15
CA SER A 15 -12.38 -25.26 -4.69
C SER A 15 -11.77 -26.18 -3.64
N LYS A 16 -11.99 -27.48 -3.78
CA LYS A 16 -11.34 -28.49 -2.94
C LYS A 16 -9.83 -28.57 -3.20
N SER A 17 -9.42 -28.37 -4.44
CA SER A 17 -7.99 -28.34 -4.81
C SER A 17 -7.25 -27.24 -4.07
N LEU A 18 -7.88 -26.07 -3.90
CA LEU A 18 -7.30 -24.93 -3.20
C LEU A 18 -7.40 -25.07 -1.67
N LEU A 19 -8.63 -25.27 -1.14
CA LEU A 19 -8.89 -25.15 0.30
C LEU A 19 -8.53 -26.41 1.10
N THR A 20 -8.62 -27.57 0.50
CA THR A 20 -8.24 -28.83 1.16
C THR A 20 -6.85 -29.28 0.71
N ASN A 21 -6.67 -29.61 -0.57
CA ASN A 21 -5.42 -30.27 -0.99
C ASN A 21 -4.22 -29.35 -0.83
N LEU A 22 -4.29 -28.13 -1.37
CA LEU A 22 -3.16 -27.19 -1.25
C LEU A 22 -3.06 -26.62 0.16
N LEU A 23 -4.12 -25.94 0.65
CA LEU A 23 -4.04 -25.17 1.89
C LEU A 23 -3.87 -26.09 3.12
N ARG A 24 -4.71 -27.12 3.27
CA ARG A 24 -4.71 -27.95 4.48
C ARG A 24 -3.71 -29.08 4.42
N GLU A 25 -3.65 -29.84 3.32
CA GLU A 25 -2.80 -31.03 3.24
C GLU A 25 -1.37 -30.68 2.92
N GLU A 26 -1.10 -29.86 1.89
CA GLU A 26 0.26 -29.54 1.47
C GLU A 26 0.89 -28.46 2.34
N MET A 27 0.19 -27.35 2.60
CA MET A 27 0.70 -26.23 3.42
C MET A 27 0.53 -26.47 4.93
N GLY A 28 -0.30 -27.44 5.36
CA GLY A 28 -0.49 -27.82 6.76
C GLY A 28 -1.33 -26.82 7.56
N PHE A 29 -2.27 -26.11 6.92
CA PHE A 29 -3.16 -25.19 7.62
C PHE A 29 -4.26 -25.96 8.36
N ASP A 30 -4.35 -25.81 9.68
CA ASP A 30 -5.31 -26.49 10.56
C ASP A 30 -6.40 -25.58 11.16
N GLY A 31 -6.39 -24.29 10.81
CA GLY A 31 -7.34 -23.30 11.28
C GLY A 31 -8.68 -23.28 10.52
N ILE A 32 -9.49 -22.26 10.80
CA ILE A 32 -10.82 -22.01 10.20
C ILE A 32 -10.68 -21.29 8.86
N CYS A 33 -11.44 -21.74 7.86
CA CYS A 33 -11.60 -21.10 6.57
C CYS A 33 -12.95 -20.37 6.53
N VAL A 34 -12.93 -19.04 6.31
CA VAL A 34 -14.12 -18.17 6.30
C VAL A 34 -14.32 -17.63 4.90
N SER A 35 -15.54 -17.64 4.38
CA SER A 35 -15.83 -17.01 3.09
C SER A 35 -15.64 -15.50 3.16
N ASP A 36 -15.40 -14.86 2.04
CA ASP A 36 -15.65 -13.45 1.90
C ASP A 36 -17.18 -13.18 1.85
N TYR A 37 -17.61 -11.94 1.94
CA TYR A 37 -19.01 -11.53 2.00
C TYR A 37 -19.78 -12.01 0.78
N GLY A 38 -20.74 -12.92 1.01
CA GLY A 38 -21.51 -13.53 -0.06
C GLY A 38 -20.71 -14.47 -0.98
N GLY A 39 -19.47 -14.85 -0.65
CA GLY A 39 -18.58 -15.61 -1.53
C GLY A 39 -19.12 -16.96 -1.97
N ILE A 40 -19.85 -17.68 -1.09
CA ILE A 40 -20.52 -18.94 -1.45
C ILE A 40 -21.74 -18.64 -2.34
N GLY A 41 -22.58 -17.69 -1.95
CA GLY A 41 -23.73 -17.28 -2.75
C GLY A 41 -23.35 -16.79 -4.15
N ASN A 42 -22.28 -16.00 -4.27
CA ASN A 42 -21.75 -15.50 -5.55
C ASN A 42 -21.26 -16.63 -6.46
N SER A 43 -20.74 -17.73 -5.89
CA SER A 43 -20.35 -18.88 -6.69
C SER A 43 -21.55 -19.46 -7.46
N HIS A 44 -22.76 -19.39 -6.90
CA HIS A 44 -23.99 -19.77 -7.60
C HIS A 44 -24.53 -18.64 -8.50
N THR A 45 -24.79 -17.46 -7.93
CA THR A 45 -25.58 -16.41 -8.60
C THR A 45 -24.78 -15.63 -9.65
N VAL A 46 -23.46 -15.53 -9.50
CA VAL A 46 -22.57 -14.75 -10.37
C VAL A 46 -21.68 -15.65 -11.24
N GLN A 47 -21.16 -16.74 -10.66
CA GLN A 47 -20.24 -17.67 -11.35
C GLN A 47 -20.98 -18.90 -11.91
N HIS A 48 -22.30 -19.05 -11.63
CA HIS A 48 -23.18 -20.09 -12.15
C HIS A 48 -22.74 -21.52 -11.82
N ILE A 49 -22.26 -21.75 -10.59
CA ILE A 49 -21.85 -23.07 -10.08
C ILE A 49 -22.96 -23.67 -9.22
N GLY A 50 -23.19 -25.00 -9.41
CA GLY A 50 -24.24 -25.73 -8.74
C GLY A 50 -25.63 -25.47 -9.34
N GLU A 51 -26.57 -26.39 -9.19
CA GLU A 51 -27.95 -26.23 -9.68
C GLU A 51 -28.78 -25.30 -8.79
N ASN A 52 -28.37 -25.17 -7.51
CA ASN A 52 -29.04 -24.34 -6.51
C ASN A 52 -28.06 -24.01 -5.36
N LEU A 53 -28.43 -23.05 -4.50
CA LEU A 53 -27.60 -22.59 -3.37
C LEU A 53 -27.23 -23.71 -2.39
N ALA A 54 -28.11 -24.71 -2.17
CA ALA A 54 -27.81 -25.83 -1.27
C ALA A 54 -26.67 -26.70 -1.82
N GLU A 55 -26.65 -26.95 -3.13
CA GLU A 55 -25.55 -27.68 -3.78
C GLU A 55 -24.25 -26.91 -3.73
N THR A 56 -24.29 -25.61 -4.01
CA THR A 56 -23.09 -24.73 -3.89
C THR A 56 -22.60 -24.69 -2.45
N GLY A 57 -23.50 -24.62 -1.47
CA GLY A 57 -23.16 -24.73 -0.04
C GLY A 57 -22.50 -26.06 0.31
N MET A 58 -23.03 -27.19 -0.23
CA MET A 58 -22.41 -28.49 -0.04
C MET A 58 -21.01 -28.58 -0.65
N MET A 59 -20.84 -28.04 -1.89
CA MET A 59 -19.53 -27.97 -2.53
C MET A 59 -18.53 -27.17 -1.69
N ALA A 60 -18.96 -26.05 -1.09
CA ALA A 60 -18.12 -25.24 -0.19
C ALA A 60 -17.71 -26.01 1.07
N LEU A 61 -18.65 -26.74 1.71
CA LEU A 61 -18.34 -27.61 2.85
C LEU A 61 -17.33 -28.70 2.50
N GLU A 62 -17.53 -29.40 1.36
CA GLU A 62 -16.63 -30.44 0.86
C GLU A 62 -15.26 -29.89 0.47
N ALA A 63 -15.21 -28.64 0.01
CA ALA A 63 -13.96 -27.92 -0.27
C ALA A 63 -13.20 -27.56 1.00
N GLY A 64 -13.83 -27.53 2.18
CA GLY A 64 -13.20 -27.19 3.45
C GLY A 64 -13.45 -25.77 3.92
N MET A 65 -14.51 -25.10 3.40
CA MET A 65 -15.02 -23.82 3.89
C MET A 65 -15.82 -24.05 5.18
N ASP A 66 -15.44 -23.36 6.26
CA ASP A 66 -16.02 -23.60 7.58
C ASP A 66 -17.15 -22.63 7.93
N ILE A 67 -17.05 -21.37 7.49
CA ILE A 67 -17.98 -20.29 7.86
C ILE A 67 -18.36 -19.49 6.61
N GLU A 68 -19.66 -19.20 6.46
CA GLU A 68 -20.17 -18.25 5.47
C GLU A 68 -20.41 -16.88 6.09
N MET A 69 -20.03 -15.83 5.38
CA MET A 69 -20.19 -14.43 5.79
C MET A 69 -20.95 -13.63 4.72
N PRO A 70 -21.66 -12.52 5.06
CA PRO A 70 -22.07 -12.09 6.41
C PRO A 70 -23.39 -12.73 6.84
N SER A 71 -24.11 -13.30 5.90
CA SER A 71 -25.40 -13.95 6.09
C SER A 71 -25.46 -15.28 5.34
N PRO A 72 -26.25 -16.24 5.82
CA PRO A 72 -26.32 -17.56 5.19
C PRO A 72 -27.05 -17.49 3.84
N ALA A 73 -26.37 -17.85 2.76
CA ALA A 73 -26.92 -18.08 1.44
C ALA A 73 -26.75 -19.57 1.06
N GLY A 74 -25.50 -20.00 0.86
CA GLY A 74 -25.18 -21.41 0.65
C GLY A 74 -25.40 -22.27 1.89
N TYR A 75 -25.10 -21.73 3.08
CA TYR A 75 -25.34 -22.39 4.39
C TYR A 75 -26.73 -22.04 4.95
N GLY A 76 -27.68 -21.80 4.10
CA GLY A 76 -29.06 -21.42 4.44
C GLY A 76 -29.98 -22.57 4.73
N GLN A 77 -31.28 -22.25 4.77
CA GLN A 77 -32.36 -23.20 5.11
C GLN A 77 -32.44 -24.40 4.17
N ASP A 78 -32.16 -24.19 2.88
CA ASP A 78 -32.24 -25.29 1.87
C ASP A 78 -31.15 -26.33 2.11
N LEU A 79 -29.95 -25.93 2.51
CA LEU A 79 -28.87 -26.85 2.89
C LEU A 79 -29.21 -27.59 4.19
N TYR A 80 -29.76 -26.88 5.19
CA TYR A 80 -30.27 -27.53 6.42
C TYR A 80 -31.28 -28.60 6.13
N GLU A 81 -32.31 -28.35 5.28
CA GLU A 81 -33.30 -29.32 4.90
C GLU A 81 -32.69 -30.50 4.11
N ALA A 82 -31.68 -30.27 3.30
CA ALA A 82 -30.98 -31.32 2.58
C ALA A 82 -30.26 -32.30 3.53
N PHE A 83 -29.64 -31.80 4.60
CA PHE A 83 -29.09 -32.66 5.67
C PHE A 83 -30.18 -33.36 6.45
N ARG A 84 -31.23 -32.65 6.86
CA ARG A 84 -32.36 -33.22 7.64
C ARG A 84 -33.10 -34.35 6.92
N THR A 85 -33.20 -34.26 5.61
CA THR A 85 -33.87 -35.26 4.77
C THR A 85 -32.94 -36.40 4.31
N GLY A 86 -31.67 -36.36 4.67
CA GLY A 86 -30.67 -37.35 4.27
C GLY A 86 -30.18 -37.24 2.82
N ARG A 87 -30.46 -36.11 2.15
CA ARG A 87 -29.94 -35.83 0.79
C ARG A 87 -28.41 -35.71 0.81
N PHE A 88 -27.85 -35.10 1.87
CA PHE A 88 -26.43 -35.00 2.09
C PHE A 88 -26.00 -35.72 3.38
N SER A 89 -24.77 -36.30 3.36
CA SER A 89 -24.17 -36.92 4.54
C SER A 89 -23.72 -35.86 5.57
N THR A 90 -23.97 -36.14 6.85
CA THR A 90 -23.53 -35.26 7.95
C THR A 90 -22.03 -35.35 8.24
N GLU A 91 -21.30 -36.30 7.68
CA GLU A 91 -19.86 -36.46 7.93
C GLU A 91 -19.03 -35.20 7.61
N THR A 92 -19.32 -34.55 6.46
CA THR A 92 -18.68 -33.31 6.07
C THR A 92 -19.02 -32.18 7.05
N LEU A 93 -20.28 -32.09 7.48
CA LEU A 93 -20.73 -31.11 8.47
C LEU A 93 -20.02 -31.33 9.84
N ASP A 94 -19.92 -32.58 10.28
CA ASP A 94 -19.24 -32.93 11.55
C ASP A 94 -17.78 -32.50 11.53
N ASN A 95 -17.08 -32.65 10.42
CA ASN A 95 -15.69 -32.20 10.27
C ASN A 95 -15.55 -30.67 10.37
N VAL A 96 -16.48 -29.92 9.76
CA VAL A 96 -16.51 -28.44 9.85
C VAL A 96 -16.79 -28.00 11.28
N VAL A 97 -17.82 -28.58 11.92
CA VAL A 97 -18.16 -28.27 13.31
C VAL A 97 -17.00 -28.60 14.26
N LEU A 98 -16.32 -29.73 14.04
CA LEU A 98 -15.16 -30.11 14.85
C LEU A 98 -14.03 -29.07 14.75
N ARG A 99 -13.71 -28.56 13.55
CA ARG A 99 -12.71 -27.50 13.39
C ARG A 99 -13.08 -26.24 14.16
N ILE A 100 -14.34 -25.79 14.02
CA ILE A 100 -14.83 -24.59 14.72
C ILE A 100 -14.77 -24.77 16.24
N LEU A 101 -15.23 -25.90 16.75
CA LEU A 101 -15.19 -26.18 18.19
C LEU A 101 -13.76 -26.33 18.71
N THR A 102 -12.85 -26.90 17.92
CA THR A 102 -11.43 -27.00 18.27
C THR A 102 -10.79 -25.63 18.41
N GLU A 103 -11.07 -24.69 17.49
CA GLU A 103 -10.56 -23.33 17.61
C GLU A 103 -11.16 -22.59 18.80
N LYS A 104 -12.45 -22.70 19.04
CA LYS A 104 -13.08 -22.15 20.25
C LYS A 104 -12.44 -22.68 21.54
N TYR A 105 -12.10 -23.97 21.55
CA TYR A 105 -11.40 -24.59 22.67
C TYR A 105 -9.97 -24.05 22.83
N ARG A 106 -9.21 -23.97 21.74
CA ARG A 106 -7.86 -23.41 21.73
C ARG A 106 -7.81 -21.96 22.22
N MET A 107 -8.83 -21.18 21.87
CA MET A 107 -9.00 -19.80 22.32
C MET A 107 -9.48 -19.67 23.77
N GLY A 108 -9.79 -20.77 24.46
CA GLY A 108 -10.29 -20.76 25.83
C GLY A 108 -11.73 -20.25 25.97
N LEU A 109 -12.50 -20.19 24.88
CA LEU A 109 -13.86 -19.60 24.90
C LEU A 109 -14.90 -20.44 25.66
N PHE A 110 -14.58 -21.70 26.02
CA PHE A 110 -15.42 -22.52 26.89
C PHE A 110 -15.25 -22.13 28.37
N ASP A 111 -14.07 -21.66 28.75
CA ASP A 111 -13.75 -21.24 30.11
C ASP A 111 -13.96 -19.73 30.30
N HIS A 112 -13.65 -18.95 29.28
CA HIS A 112 -13.75 -17.48 29.27
C HIS A 112 -14.49 -16.97 28.04
N PRO A 113 -15.84 -17.14 27.97
CA PRO A 113 -16.62 -16.84 26.76
C PRO A 113 -16.89 -15.34 26.55
N TYR A 114 -16.64 -14.51 27.54
CA TYR A 114 -16.96 -13.09 27.52
C TYR A 114 -15.74 -12.24 27.20
N ALA A 115 -15.96 -11.22 26.39
CA ALA A 115 -14.96 -10.19 26.17
C ALA A 115 -14.82 -9.31 27.42
N MET A 116 -13.70 -8.60 27.48
CA MET A 116 -13.44 -7.56 28.47
C MET A 116 -14.56 -6.50 28.46
N GLU A 117 -15.03 -6.08 29.61
CA GLU A 117 -16.13 -5.11 29.74
C GLU A 117 -15.78 -3.98 30.71
N GLY A 118 -16.64 -2.95 30.77
CA GLY A 118 -16.60 -1.88 31.75
C GLY A 118 -15.32 -1.05 31.75
N GLU A 119 -14.81 -0.72 32.93
CA GLU A 119 -13.63 0.15 33.08
C GLU A 119 -12.35 -0.53 32.60
N GLU A 120 -12.21 -1.84 32.69
CA GLU A 120 -11.05 -2.58 32.19
C GLU A 120 -10.91 -2.46 30.67
N LEU A 121 -12.01 -2.61 29.91
CA LEU A 121 -12.04 -2.38 28.47
C LEU A 121 -11.69 -0.93 28.14
N LYS A 122 -12.27 0.02 28.90
CA LYS A 122 -12.02 1.44 28.70
C LYS A 122 -10.57 1.81 28.97
N GLU A 123 -9.97 1.31 30.05
CA GLU A 123 -8.56 1.54 30.37
C GLU A 123 -7.64 0.96 29.31
N SER A 124 -7.91 -0.27 28.85
CA SER A 124 -7.16 -0.91 27.78
C SER A 124 -7.24 -0.13 26.47
N PHE A 125 -8.45 0.33 26.09
CA PHE A 125 -8.66 1.14 24.90
C PHE A 125 -7.95 2.49 24.97
N VAL A 126 -8.06 3.18 26.14
CA VAL A 126 -7.39 4.47 26.37
C VAL A 126 -5.88 4.31 26.33
N LYS A 127 -5.32 3.25 26.93
CA LYS A 127 -3.89 2.97 26.91
C LYS A 127 -3.36 2.80 25.47
N VAL A 128 -4.02 1.99 24.66
CA VAL A 128 -3.64 1.79 23.25
C VAL A 128 -3.68 3.11 22.46
N HIS A 129 -4.66 4.00 22.76
CA HIS A 129 -4.78 5.29 22.08
C HIS A 129 -3.82 6.36 22.62
N GLN A 130 -3.51 6.34 23.92
CA GLN A 130 -2.57 7.29 24.52
C GLN A 130 -1.11 6.99 24.18
N GLU A 131 -0.79 5.74 23.93
CA GLU A 131 0.50 5.34 23.35
C GLU A 131 0.64 5.73 21.87
N GLY A 132 -0.25 6.57 21.34
CA GLY A 132 -0.48 6.99 19.93
C GLY A 132 0.71 7.43 19.10
N LYS A 133 1.93 7.11 19.54
CA LYS A 133 3.18 7.26 18.81
C LYS A 133 3.18 6.41 17.53
N LEU A 134 2.56 5.22 17.55
CA LEU A 134 2.57 4.31 16.41
C LEU A 134 1.92 4.93 15.15
N SER A 135 0.78 5.61 15.30
CA SER A 135 0.11 6.29 14.17
C SER A 135 0.99 7.38 13.56
N TYR A 136 1.67 8.16 14.41
CA TYR A 136 2.58 9.20 13.97
C TYR A 136 3.85 8.62 13.31
N ASP A 137 4.50 7.67 13.96
CA ASP A 137 5.72 7.03 13.45
C ASP A 137 5.43 6.34 12.11
N SER A 138 4.31 5.61 11.99
CA SER A 138 3.88 4.99 10.73
C SER A 138 3.64 6.02 9.64
N ALA A 139 2.99 7.14 9.94
CA ALA A 139 2.76 8.20 8.96
C ALA A 139 4.08 8.82 8.48
N VAL A 140 4.98 9.18 9.40
CA VAL A 140 6.29 9.77 9.06
C VAL A 140 7.15 8.79 8.25
N GLU A 141 7.19 7.52 8.65
CA GLU A 141 8.06 6.52 8.02
C GLU A 141 7.57 6.04 6.65
N SER A 142 6.25 6.15 6.39
CA SER A 142 5.66 5.76 5.11
C SER A 142 5.69 6.86 4.04
N MET A 143 5.76 8.13 4.42
CA MET A 143 5.75 9.24 3.48
C MET A 143 7.01 9.29 2.63
N VAL A 144 6.86 9.47 1.33
CA VAL A 144 7.94 9.45 0.35
C VAL A 144 8.11 10.82 -0.31
N LEU A 145 9.27 11.44 -0.14
CA LEU A 145 9.61 12.65 -0.88
C LEU A 145 10.04 12.25 -2.30
N LEU A 146 9.17 12.54 -3.29
CA LEU A 146 9.39 12.16 -4.69
C LEU A 146 10.21 13.19 -5.47
N LYS A 147 10.02 14.47 -5.15
CA LYS A 147 10.72 15.58 -5.79
C LYS A 147 11.01 16.69 -4.78
N ASN A 148 12.18 17.33 -4.90
CA ASN A 148 12.51 18.53 -4.15
C ASN A 148 13.58 19.35 -4.89
N ASP A 149 13.20 20.47 -5.46
CA ASP A 149 14.12 21.42 -6.14
C ASP A 149 14.81 22.36 -5.13
N GLY A 150 14.91 21.96 -3.87
CA GLY A 150 15.55 22.72 -2.79
C GLY A 150 14.61 23.66 -2.04
N ILE A 151 13.29 23.56 -2.24
CA ILE A 151 12.32 24.37 -1.50
C ILE A 151 12.01 23.80 -0.11
N LEU A 152 12.11 22.50 0.08
CA LEU A 152 11.92 21.83 1.36
C LEU A 152 13.29 21.46 1.98
N PRO A 153 13.41 21.48 3.32
CA PRO A 153 12.39 21.89 4.29
C PRO A 153 12.19 23.40 4.34
N PHE A 154 10.96 23.83 4.70
CA PHE A 154 10.69 25.22 4.97
C PHE A 154 11.43 25.71 6.23
N SER A 155 12.09 26.84 6.16
CA SER A 155 12.58 27.48 7.38
C SER A 155 11.49 28.36 8.00
N GLY A 156 11.35 28.32 9.33
CA GLY A 156 10.37 29.16 10.03
C GLY A 156 10.61 30.67 9.79
N GLU A 157 11.85 31.10 9.57
CA GLU A 157 12.21 32.47 9.25
C GLU A 157 11.74 32.86 7.84
N GLN A 158 11.93 31.97 6.85
CA GLN A 158 11.47 32.21 5.47
C GLN A 158 9.94 32.27 5.36
N MET A 159 9.22 31.56 6.23
CA MET A 159 7.74 31.50 6.22
C MET A 159 7.10 32.62 7.04
N ARG A 160 7.85 33.31 7.90
CA ARG A 160 7.32 34.39 8.72
C ARG A 160 6.79 35.54 7.87
N ASN A 161 5.58 36.01 8.18
CA ASN A 161 4.88 37.10 7.47
C ASN A 161 4.59 36.80 5.99
N LYS A 162 4.70 35.54 5.56
CA LYS A 162 4.29 35.12 4.22
C LYS A 162 2.81 34.85 4.15
N LYS A 163 2.25 35.01 2.95
CA LYS A 163 0.91 34.55 2.60
C LYS A 163 1.05 33.24 1.84
N ILE A 164 0.52 32.17 2.39
CA ILE A 164 0.56 30.82 1.81
C ILE A 164 -0.84 30.39 1.43
N ALA A 165 -1.05 30.05 0.16
CA ALA A 165 -2.28 29.43 -0.29
C ALA A 165 -2.20 27.92 -0.10
N VAL A 166 -3.20 27.34 0.57
CA VAL A 166 -3.36 25.90 0.72
C VAL A 166 -4.60 25.51 -0.08
N ILE A 167 -4.39 24.84 -1.21
CA ILE A 167 -5.45 24.57 -2.18
C ILE A 167 -5.67 23.06 -2.31
N GLY A 168 -6.90 22.64 -2.34
CA GLY A 168 -7.31 21.27 -2.62
C GLY A 168 -8.26 20.67 -1.58
N PRO A 169 -8.94 19.58 -1.93
CA PRO A 169 -10.00 18.99 -1.13
C PRO A 169 -9.53 18.38 0.19
N HIS A 170 -8.24 17.96 0.29
CA HIS A 170 -7.65 17.36 1.49
C HIS A 170 -7.12 18.41 2.48
N ALA A 171 -7.02 19.70 2.07
CA ALA A 171 -6.33 20.72 2.86
C ALA A 171 -7.03 21.01 4.20
N ASP A 172 -8.34 21.15 4.19
CA ASP A 172 -9.14 21.43 5.39
C ASP A 172 -10.20 20.35 5.66
N ASN A 173 -9.87 19.12 5.37
CA ASN A 173 -10.74 17.97 5.57
C ASN A 173 -9.93 16.74 6.01
N ALA A 174 -9.79 16.57 7.33
CA ALA A 174 -9.01 15.47 7.92
C ALA A 174 -9.61 14.07 7.64
N ARG A 175 -10.89 13.96 7.31
CA ARG A 175 -11.54 12.69 6.93
C ARG A 175 -10.93 12.10 5.65
N MET A 176 -10.39 12.95 4.78
CA MET A 176 -9.73 12.52 3.55
C MET A 176 -8.43 11.74 3.78
N PHE A 177 -7.87 11.76 5.02
CA PHE A 177 -6.68 11.03 5.40
C PHE A 177 -6.95 9.56 5.76
N PHE A 178 -8.22 9.20 5.94
CA PHE A 178 -8.63 7.85 6.29
C PHE A 178 -9.13 7.14 5.03
N GLY A 179 -8.57 5.98 4.78
CA GLY A 179 -8.91 5.21 3.60
C GLY A 179 -9.34 3.78 3.90
N GLY A 180 -9.76 3.08 2.86
CA GLY A 180 -10.08 1.67 2.89
C GLY A 180 -11.07 1.28 3.99
N TYR A 181 -10.70 0.27 4.74
CA TYR A 181 -11.50 -0.31 5.81
C TYR A 181 -11.30 0.33 7.19
N THR A 182 -10.82 1.57 7.25
CA THR A 182 -10.83 2.29 8.53
C THR A 182 -12.27 2.47 9.02
N HIS A 183 -12.48 2.43 10.34
CA HIS A 183 -13.83 2.58 10.91
C HIS A 183 -14.52 3.88 10.44
N LEU A 184 -13.77 4.97 10.30
CA LEU A 184 -14.31 6.24 9.81
C LEU A 184 -14.79 6.12 8.36
N SER A 185 -13.98 5.55 7.47
CA SER A 185 -14.37 5.36 6.05
C SER A 185 -15.57 4.41 5.91
N MET A 186 -15.62 3.35 6.72
CA MET A 186 -16.78 2.45 6.75
C MET A 186 -18.05 3.13 7.25
N MET A 187 -17.96 4.01 8.25
CA MET A 187 -19.09 4.81 8.69
C MET A 187 -19.56 5.80 7.62
N GLU A 188 -18.65 6.40 6.88
CA GLU A 188 -19.00 7.23 5.72
C GLU A 188 -19.75 6.41 4.66
N SER A 189 -19.32 5.19 4.36
CA SER A 189 -19.97 4.33 3.37
C SER A 189 -21.39 3.90 3.77
N ILE A 190 -21.66 3.70 5.05
CA ILE A 190 -23.01 3.40 5.57
C ILE A 190 -23.96 4.59 5.35
N TYR A 191 -23.46 5.81 5.47
CA TYR A 191 -24.26 7.03 5.28
C TYR A 191 -24.25 7.55 3.82
N ALA A 192 -23.38 7.00 2.98
CA ALA A 192 -23.36 7.32 1.56
C ALA A 192 -24.47 6.56 0.86
N VAL A 193 -25.53 7.27 0.50
CA VAL A 193 -26.84 6.72 0.10
C VAL A 193 -26.82 5.96 -1.24
N ALA A 194 -25.74 6.01 -2.01
CA ALA A 194 -25.73 5.51 -3.40
C ALA A 194 -25.09 4.12 -3.58
N ASN A 195 -24.66 3.45 -2.51
CA ASN A 195 -23.98 2.15 -2.67
C ASN A 195 -24.54 1.05 -1.78
N SER A 196 -24.87 -0.06 -2.42
CA SER A 196 -24.73 -1.35 -1.75
C SER A 196 -23.22 -1.64 -1.63
N ILE A 197 -22.71 -1.82 -0.44
CA ILE A 197 -21.49 -2.59 -0.24
C ILE A 197 -21.82 -3.98 -0.75
N ALA A 198 -21.07 -4.45 -1.75
CA ALA A 198 -21.34 -5.65 -2.54
C ALA A 198 -22.02 -6.77 -1.75
N GLY A 199 -23.29 -7.04 -2.04
CA GLY A 199 -24.03 -8.19 -1.51
C GLY A 199 -24.50 -8.09 -0.06
N VAL A 200 -24.38 -6.97 0.64
CA VAL A 200 -24.94 -6.80 1.99
C VAL A 200 -26.40 -6.37 1.87
N ALA A 201 -27.32 -7.31 2.02
CA ALA A 201 -28.75 -7.03 2.04
C ALA A 201 -29.11 -6.03 3.14
N GLY A 202 -29.89 -5.01 2.83
CA GLY A 202 -30.37 -3.99 3.77
C GLY A 202 -29.55 -2.68 3.78
N ILE A 203 -28.49 -2.57 2.96
CA ILE A 203 -27.77 -1.33 2.70
C ILE A 203 -28.07 -0.84 1.27
N GLU A 204 -29.33 -0.83 0.91
CA GLU A 204 -29.78 -0.31 -0.37
C GLU A 204 -30.34 1.10 -0.20
N ASN A 205 -30.11 1.96 -1.20
CA ASN A 205 -30.76 3.27 -1.20
C ASN A 205 -32.27 3.12 -1.34
N THR A 206 -32.96 3.24 -0.22
CA THR A 206 -34.44 3.17 -0.17
C THR A 206 -35.11 4.54 -0.28
N SER A 207 -34.34 5.64 -0.27
CA SER A 207 -34.93 7.00 -0.23
C SER A 207 -35.39 7.51 -1.59
N GLY A 208 -34.84 6.99 -2.70
CA GLY A 208 -35.13 7.49 -4.05
C GLY A 208 -34.69 8.92 -4.32
N GLU A 209 -33.93 9.52 -3.42
CA GLU A 209 -33.39 10.88 -3.59
C GLU A 209 -32.22 10.90 -4.57
N GLU A 210 -32.22 11.85 -5.48
CA GLU A 210 -31.09 12.14 -6.35
C GLU A 210 -29.94 12.74 -5.51
N ILE A 211 -28.79 12.04 -5.47
CA ILE A 211 -27.63 12.50 -4.72
C ILE A 211 -26.71 13.28 -5.66
N PRO A 212 -26.37 14.53 -5.33
CA PRO A 212 -25.48 15.30 -6.16
C PRO A 212 -24.10 14.65 -6.25
N THR A 213 -23.59 14.56 -7.49
CA THR A 213 -22.26 14.00 -7.79
C THR A 213 -21.30 15.07 -8.28
N VAL A 214 -20.01 14.77 -8.23
CA VAL A 214 -18.99 15.58 -8.92
C VAL A 214 -19.31 15.57 -10.41
N PRO A 215 -19.46 16.75 -11.06
CA PRO A 215 -19.90 16.84 -12.44
C PRO A 215 -19.10 15.93 -13.39
N GLY A 216 -19.84 15.15 -14.20
CA GLY A 216 -19.25 14.20 -15.15
C GLY A 216 -18.70 12.91 -14.52
N THR A 217 -18.99 12.63 -13.25
CA THR A 217 -18.57 11.41 -12.55
C THR A 217 -19.72 10.78 -11.77
N ASN A 218 -19.50 9.54 -11.29
CA ASN A 218 -20.41 8.87 -10.36
C ASN A 218 -20.01 9.10 -8.88
N ILE A 219 -19.06 9.99 -8.61
CA ILE A 219 -18.57 10.25 -7.25
C ILE A 219 -19.53 11.22 -6.57
N GLN A 220 -20.08 10.81 -5.44
CA GLN A 220 -20.98 11.65 -4.64
C GLN A 220 -20.25 12.87 -4.09
N LEU A 221 -20.89 14.03 -4.13
CA LEU A 221 -20.36 15.22 -3.46
C LEU A 221 -20.34 15.02 -1.95
N ASP A 222 -19.23 15.43 -1.34
CA ASP A 222 -19.06 15.42 0.11
C ASP A 222 -20.08 16.37 0.78
N GLN A 223 -20.89 15.84 1.68
CA GLN A 223 -21.90 16.58 2.45
C GLN A 223 -21.33 17.09 3.80
N GLY A 224 -20.01 17.26 3.91
CA GLY A 224 -19.26 17.93 4.99
C GLY A 224 -19.76 17.67 6.41
N ASP A 225 -20.61 18.52 6.91
CA ASP A 225 -20.99 18.60 8.33
C ASP A 225 -21.44 17.26 8.96
N LYS A 226 -22.18 16.44 8.22
CA LYS A 226 -22.68 15.15 8.70
C LYS A 226 -21.53 14.17 8.99
N TYR A 227 -20.53 14.15 8.13
CA TYR A 227 -19.39 13.23 8.25
C TYR A 227 -18.34 13.79 9.21
N ASP A 228 -18.16 15.10 9.28
CA ASP A 228 -17.25 15.76 10.22
C ASP A 228 -17.65 15.52 11.67
N ALA A 229 -18.95 15.42 11.95
CA ALA A 229 -19.46 15.05 13.27
C ALA A 229 -19.02 13.63 13.69
N ILE A 230 -18.88 12.69 12.73
CA ILE A 230 -18.37 11.34 12.98
C ILE A 230 -16.90 11.39 13.38
N LEU A 231 -16.09 12.12 12.61
CA LEU A 231 -14.65 12.29 12.92
C LEU A 231 -14.46 12.91 14.32
N LYS A 232 -15.13 14.02 14.60
CA LYS A 232 -15.03 14.73 15.89
C LYS A 232 -15.40 13.83 17.08
N ARG A 233 -16.37 12.93 16.91
CA ARG A 233 -16.77 11.98 17.95
C ARG A 233 -15.74 10.87 18.12
N GLN A 234 -15.20 10.33 17.04
CA GLN A 234 -14.29 9.18 17.07
C GLN A 234 -12.84 9.58 17.38
N LYS A 235 -12.41 10.71 16.83
CA LYS A 235 -11.03 11.20 16.86
C LYS A 235 -10.99 12.70 17.14
N PRO A 236 -11.35 13.14 18.36
CA PRO A 236 -11.50 14.57 18.70
C PRO A 236 -10.18 15.36 18.58
N GLY A 237 -9.03 14.68 18.62
CA GLY A 237 -7.71 15.29 18.45
C GLY A 237 -7.20 15.35 17.01
N CYS A 238 -7.92 14.74 16.06
CA CYS A 238 -7.52 14.74 14.66
C CYS A 238 -7.76 16.12 14.03
N ARG A 239 -6.75 16.65 13.36
CA ARG A 239 -6.77 17.98 12.72
C ARG A 239 -6.57 17.88 11.23
N SER A 240 -7.07 18.90 10.51
CA SER A 240 -6.77 19.08 9.10
C SER A 240 -5.32 19.55 8.89
N LEU A 241 -4.83 19.45 7.65
CA LEU A 241 -3.52 19.98 7.29
C LEU A 241 -3.44 21.49 7.53
N LEU A 242 -4.51 22.22 7.20
CA LEU A 242 -4.60 23.66 7.39
C LEU A 242 -4.53 24.06 8.87
N GLU A 243 -5.20 23.30 9.74
CA GLU A 243 -5.14 23.53 11.20
C GLU A 243 -3.74 23.30 11.74
N GLU A 244 -3.06 22.22 11.37
CA GLU A 244 -1.69 21.93 11.82
C GLU A 244 -0.68 22.96 11.29
N LEU A 245 -0.82 23.41 10.04
CA LEU A 245 0.01 24.49 9.49
C LEU A 245 -0.14 25.80 10.29
N LYS A 246 -1.38 26.18 10.65
CA LYS A 246 -1.66 27.38 11.47
C LYS A 246 -1.07 27.25 12.87
N ILE A 247 -1.10 26.08 13.48
CA ILE A 247 -0.49 25.82 14.78
C ILE A 247 1.03 25.92 14.70
N ARG A 248 1.61 25.37 13.65
CA ARG A 248 3.08 25.35 13.44
C ARG A 248 3.65 26.73 13.18
N CYS A 249 2.94 27.56 12.42
CA CYS A 249 3.39 28.89 11.99
C CYS A 249 2.32 29.96 12.23
N PRO A 250 2.10 30.39 13.49
CA PRO A 250 1.07 31.37 13.83
C PRO A 250 1.30 32.75 13.19
N ASP A 251 2.54 33.09 12.83
CA ASP A 251 2.91 34.36 12.18
C ASP A 251 2.79 34.31 10.63
N THR A 252 2.31 33.20 10.08
CA THR A 252 2.09 33.01 8.64
C THR A 252 0.60 33.16 8.31
N GLN A 253 0.28 33.89 7.27
CA GLN A 253 -1.10 34.02 6.80
C GLN A 253 -1.43 32.85 5.85
N PHE A 254 -2.27 31.91 6.30
CA PHE A 254 -2.80 30.85 5.45
C PHE A 254 -4.16 31.24 4.89
N ILE A 255 -4.31 31.14 3.56
CA ILE A 255 -5.55 31.27 2.83
C ILE A 255 -5.90 29.95 2.17
N TYR A 256 -7.18 29.59 2.15
CA TYR A 256 -7.65 28.29 1.71
C TYR A 256 -8.75 28.40 0.67
N ALA A 257 -8.66 27.59 -0.36
CA ALA A 257 -9.76 27.30 -1.28
C ALA A 257 -9.75 25.83 -1.66
N ARG A 258 -10.92 25.28 -2.00
CA ARG A 258 -11.00 23.91 -2.52
C ARG A 258 -10.34 23.77 -3.89
N GLY A 259 -10.53 24.74 -4.80
CA GLY A 259 -9.85 24.86 -6.09
C GLY A 259 -10.22 23.83 -7.15
N TYR A 260 -10.45 22.57 -6.76
CA TYR A 260 -10.80 21.44 -7.63
C TYR A 260 -11.43 20.28 -6.84
N HIS A 261 -11.94 19.31 -7.59
CA HIS A 261 -12.50 18.06 -7.04
C HIS A 261 -11.45 16.93 -6.94
N VAL A 262 -11.83 15.84 -6.25
CA VAL A 262 -11.03 14.61 -6.15
C VAL A 262 -11.10 13.74 -7.40
N ALA A 263 -11.95 14.07 -8.35
CA ALA A 263 -12.16 13.33 -9.59
C ALA A 263 -12.72 14.23 -10.69
N GLY A 264 -12.67 13.74 -11.93
CA GLY A 264 -13.32 14.38 -13.07
C GLY A 264 -12.54 15.53 -13.70
N GLU A 265 -13.27 16.31 -14.50
CA GLU A 265 -12.73 17.39 -15.33
C GLU A 265 -13.38 18.76 -15.02
N ASP A 266 -14.29 18.82 -14.02
CA ASP A 266 -15.00 20.04 -13.68
C ASP A 266 -14.07 21.13 -13.15
N LEU A 267 -14.15 22.32 -13.73
CA LEU A 267 -13.31 23.48 -13.42
C LEU A 267 -14.03 24.58 -12.64
N SER A 268 -15.26 24.34 -12.21
CA SER A 268 -16.11 25.35 -11.56
C SER A 268 -15.53 25.96 -10.28
N LEU A 269 -14.63 25.24 -9.61
CA LEU A 269 -13.95 25.69 -8.39
C LEU A 269 -12.62 26.41 -8.65
N MET A 270 -12.15 26.44 -9.90
CA MET A 270 -10.80 26.88 -10.26
C MET A 270 -10.54 28.36 -9.97
N ASP A 271 -11.46 29.25 -10.31
CA ASP A 271 -11.23 30.69 -10.29
C ASP A 271 -10.93 31.23 -8.88
N GLU A 272 -11.62 30.71 -7.86
CA GLU A 272 -11.34 31.09 -6.47
C GLU A 272 -9.94 30.65 -6.04
N GLY A 273 -9.57 29.41 -6.37
CA GLY A 273 -8.23 28.88 -6.06
C GLY A 273 -7.13 29.70 -6.76
N LEU A 274 -7.29 30.03 -8.04
CA LEU A 274 -6.30 30.81 -8.80
C LEU A 274 -6.14 32.24 -8.28
N ARG A 275 -7.22 32.87 -7.82
CA ARG A 275 -7.12 34.16 -7.13
C ARG A 275 -6.22 34.09 -5.90
N PHE A 276 -6.34 33.03 -5.11
CA PHE A 276 -5.48 32.85 -3.94
C PHE A 276 -4.04 32.49 -4.31
N VAL A 277 -3.83 31.77 -5.42
CA VAL A 277 -2.48 31.55 -5.97
C VAL A 277 -1.81 32.88 -6.35
N GLU A 278 -2.52 33.81 -6.99
CA GLU A 278 -2.02 35.13 -7.36
C GLU A 278 -1.59 35.93 -6.13
N GLU A 279 -2.41 35.92 -5.07
CA GLU A 279 -2.14 36.64 -3.83
C GLU A 279 -1.04 36.04 -2.97
N ALA A 280 -0.70 34.77 -3.15
CA ALA A 280 0.23 34.05 -2.28
C ALA A 280 1.70 34.24 -2.67
N ASP A 281 2.59 34.09 -1.67
CA ASP A 281 4.03 33.96 -1.88
C ASP A 281 4.46 32.53 -2.23
N LEU A 282 3.70 31.53 -1.75
CA LEU A 282 3.93 30.11 -1.93
C LEU A 282 2.57 29.39 -1.92
N VAL A 283 2.48 28.29 -2.65
CA VAL A 283 1.25 27.48 -2.75
C VAL A 283 1.53 26.04 -2.34
N ILE A 284 0.70 25.50 -1.46
CA ILE A 284 0.64 24.09 -1.11
C ILE A 284 -0.61 23.51 -1.77
N LEU A 285 -0.44 22.51 -2.63
CA LEU A 285 -1.50 21.82 -3.33
C LEU A 285 -1.71 20.44 -2.71
N THR A 286 -2.93 20.13 -2.27
CA THR A 286 -3.31 18.78 -1.83
C THR A 286 -3.97 18.06 -2.99
N LEU A 287 -3.30 17.06 -3.53
CA LEU A 287 -3.60 16.40 -4.80
C LEU A 287 -3.95 14.93 -4.59
N GLY A 288 -4.59 14.33 -5.59
CA GLY A 288 -4.86 12.90 -5.62
C GLY A 288 -6.31 12.56 -5.39
N ASP A 289 -6.51 11.42 -4.76
CA ASP A 289 -7.78 10.70 -4.69
C ASP A 289 -8.42 10.79 -3.29
N LYS A 290 -9.70 10.42 -3.19
CA LYS A 290 -10.31 9.94 -1.94
C LYS A 290 -10.25 8.41 -1.96
N TYR A 291 -9.37 7.84 -1.15
CA TYR A 291 -9.29 6.40 -0.98
C TYR A 291 -10.42 5.89 -0.06
N GLY A 292 -11.17 4.90 -0.51
CA GLY A 292 -12.30 4.37 0.24
C GLY A 292 -13.02 3.21 -0.46
N THR A 293 -14.22 2.88 0.03
CA THR A 293 -15.04 1.77 -0.46
C THR A 293 -16.48 2.21 -0.78
N CYS A 294 -16.75 3.49 -0.94
CA CYS A 294 -18.11 4.02 -1.09
C CYS A 294 -18.20 5.06 -2.21
N SER A 295 -19.41 5.52 -2.49
CA SER A 295 -19.69 6.53 -3.52
C SER A 295 -18.99 7.89 -3.33
N LEU A 296 -18.43 8.14 -2.15
CA LEU A 296 -17.57 9.30 -1.88
C LEU A 296 -16.12 9.09 -2.33
N ALA A 297 -15.71 7.84 -2.53
CA ALA A 297 -14.36 7.48 -2.94
C ALA A 297 -14.16 7.63 -4.44
N SER A 298 -12.96 8.02 -4.85
CA SER A 298 -12.55 8.07 -6.26
C SER A 298 -11.58 6.93 -6.63
N MET A 299 -11.11 6.18 -5.63
CA MET A 299 -10.34 4.97 -5.81
C MET A 299 -10.44 4.06 -4.57
N GLY A 300 -10.29 2.76 -4.75
CA GLY A 300 -10.36 1.75 -3.70
C GLY A 300 -11.10 0.51 -4.17
N GLU A 301 -11.68 -0.25 -3.24
CA GLU A 301 -12.40 -1.46 -3.58
C GLU A 301 -13.70 -1.16 -4.36
N GLY A 302 -13.80 -1.76 -5.56
CA GLY A 302 -14.94 -1.56 -6.46
C GLY A 302 -14.99 -0.21 -7.15
N ILE A 303 -14.02 0.67 -6.93
CA ILE A 303 -13.94 2.01 -7.52
C ILE A 303 -12.51 2.26 -7.96
N ASP A 304 -12.30 2.48 -9.24
CA ASP A 304 -10.99 2.83 -9.77
C ASP A 304 -11.10 3.59 -11.09
N SER A 305 -9.95 4.12 -11.53
CA SER A 305 -9.80 4.85 -12.78
C SER A 305 -8.99 4.02 -13.78
N THR A 306 -9.26 4.23 -15.08
CA THR A 306 -8.41 3.71 -16.16
C THR A 306 -7.11 4.50 -16.34
N TYR A 307 -6.95 5.61 -15.64
CA TYR A 307 -5.78 6.48 -15.66
C TYR A 307 -5.03 6.39 -14.33
N ILE A 308 -3.72 6.39 -14.39
CA ILE A 308 -2.82 6.46 -13.22
C ILE A 308 -2.37 7.89 -12.92
N ASN A 309 -2.80 8.85 -13.73
CA ASN A 309 -2.52 10.27 -13.58
C ASN A 309 -3.39 10.90 -12.49
N LEU A 310 -3.06 12.14 -12.13
CA LEU A 310 -3.96 12.98 -11.36
C LEU A 310 -5.27 13.20 -12.13
N PRO A 311 -6.41 13.44 -11.45
CA PRO A 311 -7.64 13.90 -12.10
C PRO A 311 -7.39 15.11 -12.99
N LYS A 312 -8.04 15.17 -14.15
CA LYS A 312 -7.79 16.26 -15.14
C LYS A 312 -8.07 17.65 -14.59
N CYS A 313 -9.05 17.82 -13.70
CA CYS A 313 -9.29 19.10 -13.03
C CYS A 313 -8.09 19.56 -12.19
N GLN A 314 -7.36 18.62 -11.56
CA GLN A 314 -6.17 18.91 -10.76
C GLN A 314 -4.99 19.26 -11.67
N GLU A 315 -4.74 18.51 -12.74
CA GLU A 315 -3.69 18.83 -13.71
C GLU A 315 -3.93 20.20 -14.37
N ALA A 316 -5.16 20.49 -14.79
CA ALA A 316 -5.51 21.78 -15.34
C ALA A 316 -5.30 22.94 -14.33
N PHE A 317 -5.57 22.69 -13.04
CA PHE A 317 -5.29 23.68 -12.00
C PHE A 317 -3.78 23.93 -11.85
N ILE A 318 -2.96 22.88 -11.80
CA ILE A 318 -1.50 22.99 -11.71
C ILE A 318 -0.93 23.79 -12.89
N GLU A 319 -1.37 23.50 -14.12
CA GLU A 319 -0.93 24.22 -15.33
C GLU A 319 -1.26 25.71 -15.27
N ARG A 320 -2.47 26.07 -14.79
CA ARG A 320 -2.87 27.46 -14.62
C ARG A 320 -2.13 28.14 -13.48
N ALA A 321 -2.00 27.47 -12.33
CA ALA A 321 -1.27 27.98 -11.17
C ALA A 321 0.21 28.25 -11.48
N ALA A 322 0.87 27.41 -12.28
CA ALA A 322 2.25 27.59 -12.71
C ALA A 322 2.49 28.88 -13.50
N GLN A 323 1.48 29.43 -14.17
CA GLN A 323 1.60 30.69 -14.92
C GLN A 323 1.88 31.88 -14.02
N PHE A 324 1.49 31.83 -12.75
CA PHE A 324 1.80 32.86 -11.76
C PHE A 324 3.25 32.84 -11.27
N ARG A 325 4.04 31.82 -11.65
CA ARG A 325 5.45 31.68 -11.31
C ARG A 325 5.73 31.71 -9.79
N LYS A 326 4.79 31.24 -9.00
CA LYS A 326 4.96 31.02 -7.56
C LYS A 326 5.52 29.62 -7.31
N PRO A 327 6.29 29.39 -6.24
CA PRO A 327 6.66 28.03 -5.84
C PRO A 327 5.41 27.22 -5.53
N LEU A 328 5.30 26.03 -6.12
CA LEU A 328 4.19 25.10 -5.92
C LEU A 328 4.74 23.84 -5.24
N VAL A 329 4.17 23.47 -4.10
CA VAL A 329 4.50 22.22 -3.37
C VAL A 329 3.28 21.31 -3.40
N GLY A 330 3.43 20.12 -3.96
CA GLY A 330 2.35 19.12 -4.03
C GLY A 330 2.44 18.10 -2.90
N ILE A 331 1.30 17.76 -2.32
CA ILE A 331 1.16 16.66 -1.37
C ILE A 331 0.13 15.71 -1.97
N HIS A 332 0.55 14.51 -2.32
CA HIS A 332 -0.31 13.48 -2.87
C HIS A 332 -0.99 12.68 -1.75
N PHE A 333 -2.28 12.45 -1.91
CA PHE A 333 -3.09 11.58 -1.08
C PHE A 333 -3.75 10.53 -1.97
N SER A 334 -3.36 9.27 -1.81
CA SER A 334 -3.90 8.18 -2.63
C SER A 334 -3.64 6.82 -2.00
N GLY A 335 -4.42 5.82 -2.37
CA GLY A 335 -4.14 4.42 -2.05
C GLY A 335 -3.37 3.69 -3.17
N ARG A 336 -3.00 4.40 -4.25
CA ARG A 336 -2.24 3.88 -5.40
C ARG A 336 -1.14 4.86 -5.80
N PRO A 337 -0.10 4.41 -6.53
CA PRO A 337 0.88 5.33 -7.11
C PRO A 337 0.23 6.31 -8.09
N ILE A 338 0.58 7.57 -7.95
CA ILE A 338 0.17 8.63 -8.88
C ILE A 338 1.32 8.94 -9.82
N SER A 339 0.99 9.15 -11.10
CA SER A 339 1.92 9.57 -12.15
C SER A 339 1.35 10.81 -12.83
N SER A 340 2.14 11.89 -12.98
CA SER A 340 1.70 13.10 -13.66
C SER A 340 2.86 13.88 -14.23
N ASP A 341 2.90 14.01 -15.57
CA ASP A 341 3.88 14.87 -16.25
C ASP A 341 3.69 16.34 -15.87
N VAL A 342 2.45 16.73 -15.65
CA VAL A 342 2.10 18.10 -15.27
C VAL A 342 2.63 18.44 -13.88
N ALA A 343 2.46 17.52 -12.91
CA ALA A 343 2.98 17.68 -11.57
C ALA A 343 4.52 17.72 -11.55
N ASP A 344 5.17 16.74 -12.20
CA ASP A 344 6.64 16.66 -12.25
C ASP A 344 7.28 17.89 -12.89
N LYS A 345 6.64 18.44 -13.91
CA LYS A 345 7.14 19.62 -14.61
C LYS A 345 6.99 20.91 -13.79
N ASN A 346 5.89 21.08 -13.08
CA ASN A 346 5.47 22.38 -12.56
C ASN A 346 5.63 22.51 -11.03
N LEU A 347 5.68 21.40 -10.28
CA LEU A 347 5.83 21.45 -8.83
C LEU A 347 7.30 21.49 -8.44
N SER A 348 7.63 22.32 -7.46
CA SER A 348 8.99 22.44 -6.89
C SER A 348 9.32 21.33 -5.90
N ALA A 349 8.30 20.74 -5.28
CA ALA A 349 8.43 19.55 -4.45
C ALA A 349 7.16 18.71 -4.50
N ILE A 350 7.30 17.38 -4.35
CA ILE A 350 6.20 16.42 -4.29
C ILE A 350 6.43 15.47 -3.13
N LEU A 351 5.50 15.46 -2.17
CA LEU A 351 5.45 14.53 -1.06
C LEU A 351 4.29 13.55 -1.27
N GLU A 352 4.57 12.26 -1.37
CA GLU A 352 3.56 11.22 -1.37
C GLU A 352 3.21 10.86 0.08
N ALA A 353 2.02 11.21 0.51
CA ALA A 353 1.54 11.01 1.88
C ALA A 353 0.63 9.79 2.03
N TRP A 354 0.21 9.16 0.93
CA TRP A 354 -0.70 8.01 0.91
C TRP A 354 -2.04 8.30 1.62
N ALA A 355 -2.45 7.45 2.55
CA ALA A 355 -3.59 7.64 3.45
C ALA A 355 -3.06 7.69 4.90
N PRO A 356 -2.61 8.86 5.38
CA PRO A 356 -1.78 8.98 6.57
C PRO A 356 -2.54 8.92 7.90
N ALA A 357 -3.87 8.77 7.86
CA ALA A 357 -4.77 8.60 9.01
C ALA A 357 -4.66 9.73 10.07
N GLU A 358 -4.91 9.38 11.34
CA GLU A 358 -5.12 10.31 12.46
C GLU A 358 -3.98 11.30 12.70
N ALA A 359 -2.73 10.85 12.63
CA ALA A 359 -1.56 11.69 12.86
C ALA A 359 -0.97 12.31 11.57
N GLY A 360 -1.64 12.09 10.43
CA GLY A 360 -1.12 12.42 9.10
C GLY A 360 -0.81 13.90 8.90
N ALA A 361 -1.70 14.80 9.32
CA ALA A 361 -1.48 16.23 9.19
C ALA A 361 -0.21 16.70 9.93
N LYS A 362 -0.04 16.24 11.18
CA LYS A 362 1.14 16.54 11.97
C LYS A 362 2.42 15.99 11.32
N ALA A 363 2.39 14.75 10.84
CA ALA A 363 3.52 14.11 10.17
C ALA A 363 3.92 14.87 8.90
N ILE A 364 2.95 15.27 8.06
CA ILE A 364 3.19 16.10 6.87
C ILE A 364 3.86 17.41 7.25
N VAL A 365 3.31 18.13 8.23
CA VAL A 365 3.83 19.43 8.64
C VAL A 365 5.24 19.30 9.22
N ASP A 366 5.50 18.28 10.03
CA ASP A 366 6.84 18.02 10.59
C ASP A 366 7.88 17.72 9.49
N ILE A 367 7.47 17.00 8.44
CA ILE A 367 8.33 16.80 7.25
C ILE A 367 8.53 18.11 6.51
N LEU A 368 7.46 18.84 6.16
CA LEU A 368 7.58 20.09 5.41
C LEU A 368 8.50 21.11 6.09
N TYR A 369 8.54 21.14 7.41
CA TYR A 369 9.38 22.06 8.21
C TYR A 369 10.69 21.43 8.71
N GLY A 370 11.03 20.24 8.26
CA GLY A 370 12.30 19.59 8.58
C GLY A 370 12.47 19.19 10.05
N VAL A 371 11.38 19.08 10.80
CA VAL A 371 11.41 18.48 12.16
C VAL A 371 11.82 17.02 12.07
N VAL A 372 11.37 16.35 11.01
CA VAL A 372 11.77 15.00 10.64
C VAL A 372 12.18 14.99 9.18
N SER A 373 13.32 14.37 8.87
CA SER A 373 13.71 14.11 7.49
C SER A 373 12.88 12.98 6.90
N PRO A 374 12.30 13.14 5.69
CA PRO A 374 11.58 12.05 5.03
C PRO A 374 12.53 10.88 4.77
N SER A 375 12.03 9.66 4.95
CA SER A 375 12.83 8.45 4.80
C SER A 375 12.06 7.30 4.15
N GLY A 376 10.77 7.48 3.86
CA GLY A 376 9.98 6.50 3.15
C GLY A 376 10.54 6.19 1.77
N LYS A 377 10.37 4.95 1.32
CA LYS A 377 10.78 4.47 -0.01
C LYS A 377 9.59 3.84 -0.71
N LEU A 378 9.49 4.04 -2.02
CA LEU A 378 8.42 3.46 -2.82
C LEU A 378 8.45 1.92 -2.78
N PRO A 379 7.37 1.25 -2.38
CA PRO A 379 7.27 -0.21 -2.36
C PRO A 379 6.94 -0.81 -3.74
N VAL A 380 6.80 0.03 -4.75
CA VAL A 380 6.48 -0.33 -6.15
C VAL A 380 7.20 0.59 -7.12
N SER A 381 7.35 0.15 -8.37
CA SER A 381 7.73 1.06 -9.47
C SER A 381 6.51 1.85 -9.91
N VAL A 382 6.66 3.13 -10.19
CA VAL A 382 5.61 4.00 -10.71
C VAL A 382 5.75 4.13 -12.22
N ALA A 383 4.76 3.63 -12.96
CA ALA A 383 4.74 3.74 -14.42
C ALA A 383 4.56 5.20 -14.87
N VAL A 384 5.03 5.56 -16.07
CA VAL A 384 4.77 6.87 -16.67
C VAL A 384 3.31 6.98 -17.10
N ASN A 385 2.77 5.89 -17.64
CA ASN A 385 1.37 5.79 -18.05
C ASN A 385 0.85 4.35 -17.91
N ALA A 386 -0.47 4.17 -18.02
CA ALA A 386 -1.11 2.86 -17.87
C ALA A 386 -0.64 1.81 -18.90
N GLY A 387 -0.15 2.24 -20.08
CA GLY A 387 0.35 1.34 -21.11
C GLY A 387 1.64 0.61 -20.75
N GLN A 388 2.36 1.06 -19.71
CA GLN A 388 3.54 0.38 -19.20
C GLN A 388 3.23 -0.73 -18.17
N ILE A 389 2.01 -0.80 -17.67
CA ILE A 389 1.64 -1.76 -16.62
C ILE A 389 1.41 -3.16 -17.25
N PRO A 390 1.95 -4.23 -16.63
CA PRO A 390 2.70 -4.27 -15.38
C PRO A 390 4.17 -3.85 -15.52
N ILE A 391 4.69 -3.11 -14.53
CA ILE A 391 6.09 -2.65 -14.50
C ILE A 391 6.75 -3.11 -13.19
N TYR A 392 7.74 -3.99 -13.31
CA TYR A 392 8.44 -4.61 -12.18
C TYR A 392 9.91 -4.26 -12.19
N TYR A 393 10.50 -3.91 -11.04
CA TYR A 393 11.94 -3.73 -10.90
C TYR A 393 12.71 -5.04 -11.08
N ASN A 394 12.05 -6.17 -10.77
CA ASN A 394 12.60 -7.52 -10.82
C ASN A 394 12.10 -8.33 -12.04
N HIS A 395 11.86 -7.66 -13.16
CA HIS A 395 11.49 -8.35 -14.40
C HIS A 395 12.57 -9.37 -14.83
N PRO A 396 12.21 -10.44 -15.56
CA PRO A 396 13.17 -11.44 -15.98
C PRO A 396 14.17 -10.89 -17.00
N TRP A 397 15.39 -11.42 -17.00
CA TRP A 397 16.35 -11.19 -18.07
C TRP A 397 15.74 -11.50 -19.44
N GLY A 398 16.03 -10.69 -20.44
CA GLY A 398 15.44 -10.81 -21.78
C GLY A 398 14.09 -10.12 -21.92
N SER A 399 13.64 -9.33 -20.93
CA SER A 399 12.42 -8.54 -21.00
C SER A 399 12.67 -7.06 -20.70
N ALA A 400 11.71 -6.20 -21.02
CA ALA A 400 11.78 -4.75 -20.84
C ALA A 400 13.09 -4.16 -21.39
N SER A 401 13.78 -3.31 -20.62
CA SER A 401 15.05 -2.70 -21.03
C SER A 401 16.24 -3.67 -21.13
N HIS A 402 16.04 -4.95 -20.76
CA HIS A 402 17.08 -5.99 -20.75
C HIS A 402 16.84 -7.07 -21.81
N GLN A 403 16.08 -6.77 -22.86
CA GLN A 403 15.80 -7.73 -23.94
C GLN A 403 16.96 -7.91 -24.94
N GLY A 404 18.05 -7.17 -24.77
CA GLY A 404 19.20 -7.20 -25.68
C GLY A 404 18.95 -6.42 -26.97
N GLU A 405 19.81 -6.62 -27.97
CA GLU A 405 19.64 -6.03 -29.29
C GLU A 405 18.44 -6.63 -30.00
N SER A 406 17.57 -5.80 -30.54
CA SER A 406 16.36 -6.17 -31.25
C SER A 406 16.29 -5.45 -32.59
N ILE A 407 15.53 -6.00 -33.53
CA ILE A 407 15.24 -5.38 -34.85
C ILE A 407 14.41 -4.11 -34.67
N GLY A 408 13.67 -3.99 -33.56
CA GLY A 408 12.82 -2.85 -33.26
C GLY A 408 13.48 -1.81 -32.32
N PHE A 409 12.67 -0.91 -31.82
CA PHE A 409 13.09 0.09 -30.85
C PHE A 409 13.29 -0.53 -29.47
N ALA A 410 14.30 -0.05 -28.74
CA ALA A 410 14.56 -0.44 -27.35
C ALA A 410 13.56 0.19 -26.36
N ASN A 411 12.76 1.14 -26.79
CA ASN A 411 11.78 1.86 -25.99
C ASN A 411 10.42 1.91 -26.70
N TYR A 412 9.39 2.37 -25.99
CA TYR A 412 8.14 2.80 -26.61
C TYR A 412 8.38 4.03 -27.51
N LEU A 413 7.43 4.35 -28.39
CA LEU A 413 7.55 5.53 -29.25
C LEU A 413 7.57 6.84 -28.47
N GLU A 414 6.76 6.92 -27.42
CA GLU A 414 6.53 8.14 -26.65
C GLU A 414 7.39 8.23 -25.38
N THR A 415 7.82 7.09 -24.83
CA THR A 415 8.50 7.02 -23.54
C THR A 415 9.51 5.87 -23.49
N SER A 416 10.34 5.87 -22.47
CA SER A 416 11.28 4.76 -22.21
C SER A 416 10.58 3.60 -21.48
N HIS A 417 11.25 2.44 -21.43
CA HIS A 417 10.84 1.32 -20.57
C HIS A 417 11.04 1.61 -19.07
N LYS A 418 11.76 2.66 -18.72
CA LYS A 418 12.01 3.00 -17.32
C LYS A 418 10.74 3.52 -16.66
N PRO A 419 10.53 3.19 -15.39
CA PRO A 419 9.45 3.80 -14.59
C PRO A 419 9.72 5.30 -14.38
N ARG A 420 8.69 6.05 -14.03
CA ARG A 420 8.81 7.43 -13.55
C ARG A 420 9.63 7.48 -12.26
N TYR A 421 9.27 6.65 -11.31
CA TYR A 421 10.02 6.41 -10.08
C TYR A 421 10.25 4.92 -9.92
N CYS A 422 11.49 4.51 -9.66
CA CYS A 422 11.82 3.11 -9.49
C CYS A 422 11.41 2.58 -8.10
N PHE A 423 11.31 1.27 -7.98
CA PHE A 423 11.14 0.60 -6.69
C PHE A 423 12.27 1.00 -5.72
N GLY A 424 11.93 1.26 -4.47
CA GLY A 424 12.87 1.68 -3.43
C GLY A 424 13.28 3.15 -3.50
N TYR A 425 12.75 3.95 -4.44
CA TYR A 425 13.06 5.37 -4.58
C TYR A 425 12.40 6.20 -3.47
N GLY A 426 13.06 7.25 -3.05
CA GLY A 426 12.59 8.28 -2.14
C GLY A 426 13.75 9.16 -1.71
N LEU A 427 13.54 10.48 -1.71
CA LEU A 427 14.51 11.48 -1.30
C LEU A 427 14.53 11.66 0.22
N SER A 428 15.61 12.21 0.72
CA SER A 428 15.82 12.61 2.12
C SER A 428 16.35 14.04 2.16
N TYR A 429 16.24 14.71 3.30
CA TYR A 429 16.98 15.94 3.55
C TYR A 429 18.45 15.66 3.92
N GLY A 430 18.74 14.40 4.32
CA GLY A 430 20.11 13.93 4.51
C GLY A 430 20.78 13.55 3.19
N GLU A 431 22.08 13.75 3.13
CA GLU A 431 22.93 13.27 2.04
C GLU A 431 23.83 12.15 2.57
N PHE A 432 23.78 10.98 1.92
CA PHE A 432 24.48 9.79 2.37
C PHE A 432 25.53 9.34 1.36
N VAL A 433 26.73 9.05 1.89
CA VAL A 433 27.86 8.50 1.12
C VAL A 433 28.11 7.07 1.60
N TYR A 434 28.09 6.16 0.65
CA TYR A 434 28.41 4.75 0.87
C TYR A 434 29.89 4.49 0.59
N SER A 435 30.54 3.70 1.43
CA SER A 435 31.96 3.32 1.27
C SER A 435 32.22 1.90 1.78
N ASP A 436 33.40 1.37 1.45
CA ASP A 436 33.99 0.15 2.02
C ASP A 436 33.11 -1.11 1.94
N MET A 437 32.41 -1.34 0.80
CA MET A 437 31.69 -2.60 0.64
C MET A 437 32.64 -3.80 0.74
N LYS A 438 32.31 -4.75 1.60
CA LYS A 438 33.05 -6.00 1.81
C LYS A 438 32.11 -7.20 1.74
N ILE A 439 32.60 -8.29 1.12
CA ILE A 439 32.00 -9.63 1.22
C ILE A 439 33.00 -10.47 2.02
N SER A 440 32.52 -11.18 3.05
CA SER A 440 33.39 -11.91 3.99
C SER A 440 34.16 -13.06 3.31
N LYS A 441 33.50 -13.74 2.35
CA LYS A 441 34.09 -14.84 1.56
C LYS A 441 33.65 -14.69 0.10
N PRO A 442 34.57 -14.85 -0.87
CA PRO A 442 34.23 -14.82 -2.28
C PRO A 442 33.46 -16.08 -2.74
N GLU A 443 33.55 -17.17 -1.98
CA GLU A 443 32.92 -18.45 -2.23
C GLU A 443 32.19 -18.93 -0.99
N VAL A 444 30.97 -19.45 -1.15
CA VAL A 444 30.15 -20.01 -0.07
C VAL A 444 29.49 -21.31 -0.52
N LYS A 445 29.21 -22.19 0.43
CA LYS A 445 28.34 -23.34 0.22
C LYS A 445 26.87 -22.95 0.36
N PRO A 446 25.91 -23.78 -0.13
CA PRO A 446 24.47 -23.49 -0.03
C PRO A 446 23.94 -23.32 1.40
N ASP A 447 24.64 -23.82 2.41
CA ASP A 447 24.31 -23.73 3.84
C ASP A 447 25.13 -22.66 4.59
N GLU A 448 26.04 -21.96 3.92
CA GLU A 448 26.85 -20.88 4.49
C GLU A 448 26.27 -19.51 4.15
N LEU A 449 26.26 -18.59 5.12
CA LEU A 449 25.79 -17.23 4.93
C LEU A 449 26.71 -16.42 3.99
N ILE A 450 26.11 -15.70 3.05
CA ILE A 450 26.75 -14.60 2.33
C ILE A 450 26.69 -13.39 3.24
N THR A 451 27.84 -12.95 3.76
CA THR A 451 27.90 -11.78 4.64
C THR A 451 28.46 -10.59 3.84
N VAL A 452 27.67 -9.54 3.71
CA VAL A 452 28.06 -8.31 3.03
C VAL A 452 27.90 -7.11 3.95
N SER A 453 28.88 -6.21 3.96
CA SER A 453 28.86 -5.00 4.79
C SER A 453 29.31 -3.78 4.01
N CYS A 454 28.88 -2.59 4.44
CA CYS A 454 29.38 -1.30 3.98
C CYS A 454 29.37 -0.29 5.12
N GLN A 455 30.03 0.85 4.88
CA GLN A 455 29.89 2.06 5.70
C GLN A 455 28.94 3.02 5.02
N VAL A 456 28.07 3.66 5.80
CA VAL A 456 27.17 4.73 5.33
C VAL A 456 27.40 5.95 6.21
N MET A 457 27.79 7.06 5.61
CA MET A 457 28.05 8.33 6.29
C MET A 457 26.99 9.36 5.92
N ASN A 458 26.44 10.04 6.91
CA ASN A 458 25.61 11.23 6.70
C ASN A 458 26.53 12.45 6.58
N VAL A 459 26.63 13.04 5.38
CA VAL A 459 27.46 14.21 5.12
C VAL A 459 26.70 15.53 5.24
N SER A 460 25.43 15.48 5.60
CA SER A 460 24.60 16.67 5.84
C SER A 460 24.76 17.22 7.26
N ASN A 461 24.17 18.40 7.51
CA ASN A 461 24.26 19.12 8.78
C ASN A 461 23.13 18.76 9.77
N ALA A 462 22.28 17.81 9.44
CA ALA A 462 21.16 17.38 10.27
C ALA A 462 21.10 15.84 10.36
N ASP A 463 20.58 15.34 11.46
CA ASP A 463 20.30 13.92 11.61
C ASP A 463 19.29 13.45 10.56
N ALA A 464 19.58 12.33 9.92
CA ALA A 464 18.69 11.78 8.91
C ALA A 464 18.72 10.26 8.90
N THR A 465 17.66 9.68 8.37
CA THR A 465 17.52 8.23 8.25
C THR A 465 17.73 7.80 6.80
N GLU A 466 18.61 6.81 6.61
CA GLU A 466 18.79 6.11 5.33
C GLU A 466 18.15 4.73 5.38
N ILE A 467 17.61 4.28 4.24
CA ILE A 467 17.17 2.91 4.03
C ILE A 467 18.18 2.23 3.09
N VAL A 468 19.09 1.49 3.70
CA VAL A 468 20.10 0.73 2.94
C VAL A 468 19.44 -0.51 2.36
N GLN A 469 19.49 -0.68 1.05
CA GLN A 469 18.85 -1.76 0.31
C GLN A 469 19.89 -2.73 -0.25
N CYS A 470 19.66 -4.03 -0.07
CA CYS A 470 20.53 -5.09 -0.55
C CYS A 470 19.78 -5.92 -1.60
N TYR A 471 20.36 -6.00 -2.79
CA TYR A 471 19.84 -6.77 -3.91
C TYR A 471 20.79 -7.90 -4.29
N ILE A 472 20.24 -8.94 -4.94
CA ILE A 472 21.02 -10.02 -5.53
C ILE A 472 20.58 -10.25 -6.97
N SER A 473 21.53 -10.56 -7.84
CA SER A 473 21.30 -10.94 -9.23
C SER A 473 22.02 -12.24 -9.53
N ASP A 474 21.31 -13.20 -10.08
CA ASP A 474 21.87 -14.42 -10.61
C ASP A 474 22.36 -14.17 -12.04
N ARG A 475 23.66 -14.33 -12.30
CA ARG A 475 24.25 -14.03 -13.61
C ARG A 475 23.84 -15.01 -14.69
N PHE A 476 23.82 -16.29 -14.36
CA PHE A 476 23.49 -17.37 -15.28
C PHE A 476 22.89 -18.54 -14.52
N ALA A 477 21.66 -18.90 -14.86
CA ALA A 477 20.93 -20.00 -14.24
C ALA A 477 20.31 -20.94 -15.28
N SER A 478 19.88 -22.10 -14.85
CA SER A 478 19.15 -23.06 -15.68
C SER A 478 17.71 -22.65 -16.02
N ARG A 479 17.21 -21.59 -15.40
CA ARG A 479 15.92 -20.92 -15.65
C ARG A 479 16.14 -19.42 -15.76
N THR A 480 15.31 -18.72 -16.53
CA THR A 480 15.35 -17.26 -16.56
C THR A 480 15.09 -16.69 -15.17
N ARG A 481 16.02 -15.86 -14.72
CA ARG A 481 15.96 -15.23 -13.39
C ARG A 481 15.59 -13.75 -13.51
N PRO A 482 15.10 -13.14 -12.42
CA PRO A 482 14.97 -11.68 -12.33
C PRO A 482 16.31 -10.97 -12.53
N VAL A 483 16.27 -9.78 -13.13
CA VAL A 483 17.48 -8.94 -13.28
C VAL A 483 18.11 -8.59 -11.93
N LYS A 484 17.31 -8.50 -10.88
CA LYS A 484 17.72 -8.40 -9.48
C LYS A 484 16.51 -8.65 -8.55
N GLU A 485 16.77 -9.07 -7.33
CA GLU A 485 15.76 -9.27 -6.28
C GLU A 485 16.23 -8.59 -4.99
N LEU A 486 15.32 -7.86 -4.31
CA LEU A 486 15.59 -7.31 -2.98
C LEU A 486 15.66 -8.47 -1.97
N VAL A 487 16.80 -8.67 -1.35
CA VAL A 487 17.00 -9.74 -0.35
C VAL A 487 17.02 -9.21 1.08
N GLY A 488 17.14 -7.89 1.25
CA GLY A 488 17.08 -7.27 2.57
C GLY A 488 17.16 -5.76 2.49
N PHE A 489 16.69 -5.10 3.53
CA PHE A 489 16.87 -3.67 3.74
C PHE A 489 16.95 -3.38 5.24
N VAL A 490 17.52 -2.24 5.58
CA VAL A 490 17.57 -1.79 6.97
C VAL A 490 17.44 -0.27 7.06
N ARG A 491 16.64 0.16 8.02
CA ARG A 491 16.46 1.57 8.39
C ARG A 491 17.54 1.97 9.39
N VAL A 492 18.29 3.02 9.08
CA VAL A 492 19.44 3.46 9.88
C VAL A 492 19.36 4.95 10.13
N LEU A 493 19.16 5.36 11.38
CA LEU A 493 19.34 6.76 11.80
C LEU A 493 20.84 7.05 11.91
N ILE A 494 21.31 8.03 11.18
CA ILE A 494 22.71 8.47 11.17
C ILE A 494 22.76 9.95 11.54
N PRO A 495 23.34 10.30 12.71
CA PRO A 495 23.53 11.70 13.10
C PRO A 495 24.40 12.46 12.10
N ALA A 496 24.24 13.78 12.08
CA ALA A 496 25.00 14.68 11.22
C ALA A 496 26.52 14.45 11.35
N GLY A 497 27.20 14.21 10.23
CA GLY A 497 28.64 13.97 10.18
C GLY A 497 29.10 12.61 10.70
N GLU A 498 28.21 11.74 11.15
CA GLU A 498 28.54 10.39 11.62
C GLU A 498 28.39 9.33 10.53
N GLN A 499 28.96 8.16 10.79
CA GLN A 499 28.82 6.97 9.96
C GLN A 499 28.31 5.78 10.75
N ARG A 500 27.72 4.82 10.05
CA ARG A 500 27.30 3.53 10.60
C ARG A 500 27.77 2.41 9.68
N ALA A 501 28.20 1.31 10.30
CA ALA A 501 28.48 0.08 9.60
C ALA A 501 27.20 -0.74 9.48
N VAL A 502 26.83 -1.12 8.27
CA VAL A 502 25.66 -1.95 7.97
C VAL A 502 26.13 -3.31 7.46
N THR A 503 25.55 -4.38 8.00
CA THR A 503 25.87 -5.75 7.60
C THR A 503 24.58 -6.51 7.29
N PHE A 504 24.55 -7.21 6.15
CA PHE A 504 23.52 -8.15 5.75
C PHE A 504 24.06 -9.57 5.81
N PHE A 505 23.25 -10.50 6.34
CA PHE A 505 23.50 -11.92 6.38
C PHE A 505 22.46 -12.61 5.51
N ILE A 506 22.86 -12.93 4.28
CA ILE A 506 21.99 -13.48 3.25
C ILE A 506 22.12 -14.99 3.26
N GLU A 507 21.02 -15.71 3.41
CA GLU A 507 20.99 -17.15 3.24
C GLU A 507 20.92 -17.48 1.73
N PRO A 508 21.77 -18.39 1.21
CA PRO A 508 21.67 -18.79 -0.20
C PRO A 508 20.30 -19.36 -0.58
N SER A 509 19.52 -19.85 0.40
CA SER A 509 18.13 -20.27 0.21
C SER A 509 17.22 -19.18 -0.40
N GLN A 510 17.56 -17.89 -0.21
CA GLN A 510 16.85 -16.77 -0.82
C GLN A 510 16.96 -16.76 -2.36
N THR A 511 18.05 -17.32 -2.91
CA THR A 511 18.25 -17.43 -4.36
C THR A 511 17.58 -18.65 -4.99
N ALA A 512 17.01 -19.55 -4.16
CA ALA A 512 16.39 -20.76 -4.64
C ALA A 512 15.19 -20.45 -5.57
N PHE A 513 15.06 -21.26 -6.60
CA PHE A 513 13.98 -21.25 -7.58
C PHE A 513 13.47 -22.66 -7.88
N LEU A 514 12.32 -22.77 -8.51
CA LEU A 514 11.77 -24.04 -8.95
C LEU A 514 12.50 -24.53 -10.21
N ASP A 515 13.15 -25.68 -10.13
CA ASP A 515 13.83 -26.32 -11.25
C ASP A 515 12.82 -26.93 -12.25
N LYS A 516 13.32 -27.64 -13.28
CA LYS A 516 12.47 -28.29 -14.29
C LYS A 516 11.53 -29.37 -13.72
N ASP A 517 11.87 -29.90 -12.57
CA ASP A 517 11.12 -30.95 -11.86
C ASP A 517 10.26 -30.37 -10.72
N MET A 518 10.05 -29.04 -10.72
CA MET A 518 9.28 -28.29 -9.72
C MET A 518 9.80 -28.47 -8.28
N ARG A 519 11.10 -28.63 -8.11
CA ARG A 519 11.75 -28.68 -6.81
C ARG A 519 12.54 -27.40 -6.54
N TRP A 520 12.51 -26.91 -5.33
CA TRP A 520 13.30 -25.76 -4.92
C TRP A 520 14.79 -26.07 -4.95
N LYS A 521 15.53 -25.34 -5.79
CA LYS A 521 16.96 -25.54 -6.05
C LYS A 521 17.72 -24.25 -5.77
N ILE A 522 18.78 -24.34 -4.96
CA ILE A 522 19.88 -23.39 -4.92
C ILE A 522 20.87 -23.87 -5.97
N GLU A 523 21.11 -23.08 -7.00
CA GLU A 523 22.01 -23.47 -8.09
C GLU A 523 23.41 -22.92 -7.87
N LYS A 524 24.43 -23.74 -8.14
CA LYS A 524 25.81 -23.27 -8.14
C LYS A 524 25.99 -22.20 -9.23
N GLY A 525 26.67 -21.12 -8.90
CA GLY A 525 26.85 -20.06 -9.88
C GLY A 525 27.37 -18.77 -9.24
N GLN A 526 27.56 -17.79 -10.09
CA GLN A 526 27.99 -16.45 -9.67
C GLN A 526 26.77 -15.55 -9.46
N PHE A 527 26.74 -14.92 -8.30
CA PHE A 527 25.71 -13.95 -7.92
C PHE A 527 26.35 -12.59 -7.68
N ASP A 528 25.74 -11.54 -8.22
CA ASP A 528 26.10 -10.16 -7.89
C ASP A 528 25.28 -9.70 -6.70
N VAL A 529 25.95 -9.39 -5.59
CA VAL A 529 25.36 -8.76 -4.40
C VAL A 529 25.57 -7.27 -4.53
N MET A 530 24.46 -6.52 -4.46
CA MET A 530 24.42 -5.08 -4.71
C MET A 530 23.88 -4.34 -3.49
N LEU A 531 24.51 -3.22 -3.14
CA LEU A 531 24.01 -2.30 -2.13
C LEU A 531 23.66 -0.96 -2.78
N GLY A 532 22.53 -0.40 -2.43
CA GLY A 532 22.05 0.83 -3.04
C GLY A 532 20.98 1.55 -2.23
N LYS A 533 20.56 2.70 -2.75
CA LYS A 533 19.50 3.55 -2.22
C LYS A 533 18.13 3.23 -2.83
N SER A 534 18.13 2.60 -4.00
CA SER A 534 16.95 2.14 -4.72
C SER A 534 17.31 1.02 -5.69
N SER A 535 16.34 0.44 -6.37
CA SER A 535 16.59 -0.56 -7.42
C SER A 535 17.38 -0.02 -8.62
N ASP A 536 17.40 1.27 -8.85
CA ASP A 536 18.13 1.92 -9.96
C ASP A 536 19.41 2.64 -9.50
N GLU A 537 19.47 3.11 -8.24
CA GLU A 537 20.65 3.75 -7.66
C GLU A 537 21.48 2.76 -6.83
N ILE A 538 22.24 1.93 -7.54
CA ILE A 538 23.16 0.94 -6.94
C ILE A 538 24.52 1.60 -6.70
N CYS A 539 24.92 1.69 -5.42
CA CYS A 539 26.19 2.27 -5.01
C CYS A 539 27.36 1.30 -5.19
N PHE A 540 27.14 0.01 -4.93
CA PHE A 540 28.17 -1.02 -5.01
C PHE A 540 27.60 -2.35 -5.53
N SER A 541 28.45 -3.08 -6.26
CA SER A 541 28.19 -4.47 -6.66
C SER A 541 29.46 -5.29 -6.50
N LYS A 542 29.33 -6.49 -5.91
CA LYS A 542 30.40 -7.48 -5.80
C LYS A 542 29.86 -8.88 -6.04
N THR A 543 30.68 -9.70 -6.71
CA THR A 543 30.33 -11.08 -7.04
C THR A 543 30.69 -12.02 -5.90
N VAL A 544 29.81 -13.00 -5.63
CA VAL A 544 30.03 -14.16 -4.78
C VAL A 544 29.72 -15.43 -5.57
N GLN A 545 30.46 -16.50 -5.31
CA GLN A 545 30.28 -17.81 -5.91
C GLN A 545 29.57 -18.75 -4.93
N VAL A 546 28.41 -19.31 -5.32
CA VAL A 546 27.84 -20.49 -4.68
C VAL A 546 28.49 -21.73 -5.32
N THR A 547 29.10 -22.60 -4.52
CA THR A 547 30.04 -23.61 -5.01
C THR A 547 29.40 -24.89 -5.50
N GLU A 548 28.20 -25.23 -5.04
CA GLU A 548 27.51 -26.48 -5.35
C GLU A 548 25.98 -26.32 -5.40
N ASP A 549 25.32 -27.24 -6.11
CA ASP A 549 23.85 -27.30 -6.16
C ASP A 549 23.30 -27.89 -4.86
N ALA A 550 22.16 -27.37 -4.40
CA ALA A 550 21.40 -27.96 -3.29
C ALA A 550 19.90 -27.88 -3.55
N TRP A 551 19.18 -28.88 -3.10
CA TRP A 551 17.71 -28.87 -3.10
C TRP A 551 17.19 -28.68 -1.69
N ILE A 552 16.21 -27.83 -1.54
CA ILE A 552 15.65 -27.47 -0.24
C ILE A 552 14.14 -27.73 -0.20
N ASP A 553 13.60 -27.87 0.98
CA ASP A 553 12.17 -27.74 1.20
C ASP A 553 11.79 -26.26 1.05
N GLY A 554 10.80 -25.94 0.21
CA GLY A 554 10.33 -24.57 -0.01
C GLY A 554 9.89 -23.86 1.29
N LYS A 555 9.43 -24.60 2.29
CA LYS A 555 9.11 -24.08 3.63
C LYS A 555 10.33 -23.54 4.39
N ARG A 556 11.53 -23.92 3.98
CA ARG A 556 12.81 -23.47 4.57
C ARG A 556 13.49 -22.37 3.77
N ARG A 557 12.87 -21.90 2.68
CA ARG A 557 13.39 -20.78 1.91
C ARG A 557 13.29 -19.50 2.75
N ALA A 558 14.41 -18.84 2.97
CA ALA A 558 14.44 -17.53 3.61
C ALA A 558 13.91 -16.46 2.66
N PHE A 559 13.25 -15.44 3.19
CA PHE A 559 12.71 -14.31 2.41
C PHE A 559 13.51 -13.03 2.63
N TYR A 560 14.08 -12.83 3.83
CA TYR A 560 14.79 -11.61 4.20
C TYR A 560 16.13 -11.93 4.83
N ALA A 561 17.15 -11.15 4.47
CA ALA A 561 18.43 -11.20 5.14
C ALA A 561 18.34 -10.61 6.55
N ARG A 562 18.95 -11.25 7.52
CA ARG A 562 19.18 -10.66 8.83
C ARG A 562 20.14 -9.48 8.68
N THR A 563 19.93 -8.41 9.44
CA THR A 563 20.75 -7.19 9.40
C THR A 563 21.36 -6.86 10.75
N GLU A 564 22.50 -6.17 10.73
CA GLU A 564 23.16 -5.63 11.89
C GLU A 564 23.69 -4.23 11.58
N VAL A 565 23.48 -3.30 12.50
CA VAL A 565 23.95 -1.90 12.41
C VAL A 565 24.86 -1.61 13.61
N ARG A 566 26.04 -1.05 13.34
CA ARG A 566 27.02 -0.67 14.37
C ARG A 566 27.50 0.76 14.19
#